data_868026a021771b72aff46c0fc6782ca3
#
_entry.id   868026a021771b72aff46c0fc6782ca3
#
_cell.length_a   1.000
_cell.length_b   1.000
_cell.length_c   1.000
_cell.angle_alpha   90.00
_cell.angle_beta   90.00
_cell.angle_gamma   90.00
#
_symmetry.space_group_name_H-M   'P 1'
#
loop_
_entity.id
_entity.type
_entity.pdbx_description
1 polymer ?
#
loop_
_entity_poly.entity_id
_entity_poly.type
_entity_poly.pdbx_seq_one_letter_code
_entity_poly.pdbx_strand_id
1 'polypeptide(L)'
;MKTLTIIPSRLSATRLPGKPLLKINDLSIISHVFRKAQEANLGEVFVATEDQEIVDDVTNNGGNAILTSRDHKTGTDRIYEALKKIDLKGIDLIMNLQGDEPAINIEDIISLNKKMINSKSRIGTLAAKIKDFKDLKNENIVKVITEKNLDNDQFPEAKTFIRNSSNKDNIYHHIGIYCYSSVALEEFVKLSQSQNEIKNRLEQLRALDN
;
A
#
# COMPACT_ATOMS: atom_id res chain seq x y z
N MET A 1 16.10 3.76 -11.84
CA MET A 1 14.88 4.36 -11.29
C MET A 1 15.06 4.50 -9.79
N LYS A 2 14.70 5.65 -9.24
CA LYS A 2 14.81 5.96 -7.82
C LYS A 2 13.44 5.71 -7.16
N THR A 3 13.42 4.87 -6.12
CA THR A 3 12.20 4.53 -5.38
C THR A 3 12.18 5.27 -4.04
N LEU A 4 11.01 5.76 -3.64
CA LEU A 4 10.71 6.31 -2.33
C LEU A 4 9.64 5.44 -1.67
N THR A 5 9.85 5.01 -0.43
CA THR A 5 8.83 4.29 0.33
C THR A 5 8.11 5.25 1.28
N ILE A 6 6.78 5.30 1.20
CA ILE A 6 5.94 6.08 2.12
C ILE A 6 4.93 5.15 2.79
N ILE A 7 4.85 5.25 4.11
CA ILE A 7 4.00 4.43 4.97
C ILE A 7 2.91 5.32 5.56
N PRO A 8 1.69 5.34 5.00
CA PRO A 8 0.59 6.12 5.58
C PRO A 8 0.15 5.48 6.90
N SER A 9 -0.07 6.30 7.93
CA SER A 9 -0.50 5.84 9.24
C SER A 9 -1.39 6.86 9.93
N ARG A 10 -2.29 6.41 10.83
CA ARG A 10 -3.13 7.27 11.67
C ARG A 10 -3.61 6.53 12.91
N LEU A 11 -3.84 7.25 14.00
CA LEU A 11 -4.38 6.69 15.25
C LEU A 11 -5.88 6.42 15.18
N SER A 12 -6.60 7.13 14.32
CA SER A 12 -8.07 7.12 14.20
C SER A 12 -8.65 5.87 13.50
N ALA A 13 -7.99 4.70 13.64
CA ALA A 13 -8.49 3.44 13.09
C ALA A 13 -9.75 2.98 13.83
N THR A 14 -10.87 2.77 13.11
CA THR A 14 -12.17 2.40 13.69
C THR A 14 -12.20 1.03 14.39
N ARG A 15 -11.44 0.04 13.88
CA ARG A 15 -11.40 -1.33 14.43
C ARG A 15 -10.51 -1.47 15.67
N LEU A 16 -9.38 -0.76 15.70
CA LEU A 16 -8.42 -0.79 16.80
C LEU A 16 -7.75 0.59 16.90
N PRO A 17 -8.34 1.54 17.65
CA PRO A 17 -7.75 2.85 17.87
C PRO A 17 -6.33 2.74 18.46
N GLY A 18 -5.42 3.60 18.00
CA GLY A 18 -4.03 3.59 18.49
C GLY A 18 -3.18 2.40 17.99
N LYS A 19 -3.71 1.54 17.11
CA LYS A 19 -2.99 0.34 16.60
C LYS A 19 -1.53 0.61 16.20
N PRO A 20 -1.19 1.69 15.47
CA PRO A 20 0.19 1.93 15.05
C PRO A 20 1.20 2.03 16.21
N LEU A 21 0.77 2.51 17.36
CA LEU A 21 1.62 2.68 18.56
C LEU A 21 1.59 1.49 19.52
N LEU A 22 0.76 0.47 19.27
CA LEU A 22 0.83 -0.78 20.04
C LEU A 22 2.17 -1.44 19.83
N LYS A 23 2.72 -1.99 20.91
CA LYS A 23 4.08 -2.56 20.90
C LYS A 23 4.08 -4.06 20.69
N ILE A 24 5.06 -4.51 19.92
CA ILE A 24 5.48 -5.90 19.78
C ILE A 24 6.95 -5.92 20.18
N ASN A 25 7.31 -6.63 21.28
CA ASN A 25 8.69 -6.68 21.78
C ASN A 25 9.31 -5.27 21.93
N ASP A 26 8.65 -4.39 22.68
CA ASP A 26 9.07 -3.01 23.00
C ASP A 26 9.12 -2.01 21.84
N LEU A 27 8.88 -2.43 20.61
CA LEU A 27 8.82 -1.55 19.43
C LEU A 27 7.39 -1.43 18.93
N SER A 28 6.97 -0.22 18.56
CA SER A 28 5.64 0.04 18.00
C SER A 28 5.42 -0.68 16.66
N ILE A 29 4.17 -0.99 16.34
CA ILE A 29 3.82 -1.63 15.05
C ILE A 29 4.33 -0.78 13.88
N ILE A 30 4.13 0.53 13.92
CA ILE A 30 4.58 1.42 12.84
C ILE A 30 6.09 1.43 12.69
N SER A 31 6.83 1.40 13.80
CA SER A 31 8.30 1.35 13.77
C SER A 31 8.82 -0.02 13.30
N HIS A 32 8.09 -1.12 13.52
CA HIS A 32 8.38 -2.41 12.88
C HIS A 32 8.23 -2.34 11.36
N VAL A 33 7.11 -1.77 10.86
CA VAL A 33 6.89 -1.61 9.42
C VAL A 33 7.97 -0.73 8.79
N PHE A 34 8.31 0.38 9.47
CA PHE A 34 9.36 1.28 9.01
C PHE A 34 10.72 0.54 8.87
N ARG A 35 11.13 -0.25 9.87
CA ARG A 35 12.37 -1.05 9.79
C ARG A 35 12.34 -2.05 8.64
N LYS A 36 11.22 -2.74 8.43
CA LYS A 36 11.06 -3.66 7.29
C LYS A 36 11.23 -2.95 5.94
N ALA A 37 10.67 -1.75 5.84
CA ALA A 37 10.84 -0.92 4.64
C ALA A 37 12.30 -0.51 4.44
N GLN A 38 13.02 -0.15 5.50
CA GLN A 38 14.46 0.15 5.44
C GLN A 38 15.29 -1.07 5.04
N GLU A 39 15.00 -2.25 5.61
CA GLU A 39 15.68 -3.51 5.29
C GLU A 39 15.53 -3.91 3.81
N ALA A 40 14.41 -3.53 3.16
CA ALA A 40 14.23 -3.73 1.72
C ALA A 40 15.22 -2.92 0.85
N ASN A 41 15.83 -1.88 1.41
CA ASN A 41 16.89 -1.06 0.82
C ASN A 41 16.58 -0.55 -0.60
N LEU A 42 15.36 -0.06 -0.81
CA LEU A 42 14.90 0.46 -2.11
C LEU A 42 15.17 1.96 -2.29
N GLY A 43 15.49 2.67 -1.21
CA GLY A 43 15.69 4.11 -1.14
C GLY A 43 15.21 4.67 0.20
N GLU A 44 14.95 5.97 0.25
CA GLU A 44 14.47 6.65 1.46
C GLU A 44 13.09 6.12 1.89
N VAL A 45 12.86 6.10 3.21
CA VAL A 45 11.62 5.66 3.83
C VAL A 45 11.07 6.75 4.73
N PHE A 46 9.78 7.05 4.60
CA PHE A 46 9.07 8.03 5.45
C PHE A 46 7.74 7.46 5.92
N VAL A 47 7.38 7.75 7.17
CA VAL A 47 6.01 7.59 7.66
C VAL A 47 5.25 8.90 7.42
N ALA A 48 4.08 8.82 6.81
CA ALA A 48 3.18 9.96 6.59
C ALA A 48 1.98 9.86 7.54
N THR A 49 1.79 10.84 8.41
CA THR A 49 0.76 10.78 9.46
C THR A 49 0.19 12.16 9.81
N GLU A 50 -1.03 12.19 10.32
CA GLU A 50 -1.67 13.37 10.90
C GLU A 50 -1.43 13.53 12.41
N ASP A 51 -0.84 12.49 13.03
CA ASP A 51 -0.72 12.35 14.48
C ASP A 51 0.72 12.62 14.93
N GLN A 52 0.92 13.63 15.78
CA GLN A 52 2.25 14.00 16.27
C GLN A 52 2.89 12.85 17.07
N GLU A 53 2.08 12.07 17.80
CA GLU A 53 2.55 10.92 18.59
C GLU A 53 3.18 9.84 17.71
N ILE A 54 2.70 9.65 16.48
CA ILE A 54 3.33 8.73 15.52
C ILE A 54 4.64 9.34 15.00
N VAL A 55 4.69 10.65 14.72
CA VAL A 55 5.93 11.32 14.33
C VAL A 55 6.99 11.14 15.41
N ASP A 56 6.63 11.40 16.65
CA ASP A 56 7.55 11.30 17.81
C ASP A 56 8.04 9.87 18.01
N ASP A 57 7.16 8.87 17.95
CA ASP A 57 7.54 7.45 18.05
C ASP A 57 8.53 7.03 16.97
N VAL A 58 8.23 7.35 15.72
CA VAL A 58 9.06 6.97 14.57
C VAL A 58 10.44 7.65 14.65
N THR A 59 10.49 8.95 14.96
CA THR A 59 11.75 9.70 15.06
C THR A 59 12.59 9.28 16.25
N ASN A 60 11.98 9.00 17.41
CA ASN A 60 12.68 8.46 18.58
C ASN A 60 13.27 7.06 18.32
N ASN A 61 12.71 6.31 17.38
CA ASN A 61 13.23 5.01 16.93
C ASN A 61 14.15 5.10 15.71
N GLY A 62 14.63 6.32 15.36
CA GLY A 62 15.60 6.56 14.28
C GLY A 62 15.01 6.56 12.87
N GLY A 63 13.70 6.69 12.74
CA GLY A 63 12.99 6.76 11.46
C GLY A 63 12.69 8.20 11.01
N ASN A 64 12.23 8.35 9.78
CA ASN A 64 11.76 9.61 9.22
C ASN A 64 10.24 9.65 9.20
N ALA A 65 9.66 10.74 9.64
CA ALA A 65 8.21 10.95 9.60
C ALA A 65 7.85 12.35 9.11
N ILE A 66 6.69 12.47 8.47
CA ILE A 66 6.15 13.73 7.95
C ILE A 66 4.74 13.92 8.46
N LEU A 67 4.52 15.06 9.11
CA LEU A 67 3.19 15.46 9.52
C LEU A 67 2.40 15.95 8.30
N THR A 68 1.22 15.36 8.10
CA THR A 68 0.29 15.66 6.99
C THR A 68 -1.03 16.21 7.53
N SER A 69 -1.87 16.75 6.63
CA SER A 69 -3.21 17.20 6.99
C SER A 69 -4.08 16.07 7.54
N ARG A 70 -5.04 16.42 8.39
CA ARG A 70 -6.10 15.54 8.90
C ARG A 70 -7.22 15.30 7.88
N ASP A 71 -7.33 16.14 6.87
CA ASP A 71 -8.47 16.16 5.94
C ASP A 71 -8.41 15.09 4.84
N HIS A 72 -7.35 14.28 4.81
CA HIS A 72 -7.21 13.23 3.80
C HIS A 72 -8.25 12.12 3.98
N LYS A 73 -8.98 11.85 2.91
CA LYS A 73 -9.98 10.79 2.87
C LYS A 73 -9.33 9.41 2.77
N THR A 74 -8.16 9.32 2.11
CA THR A 74 -7.48 8.06 1.81
C THR A 74 -6.00 8.10 2.20
N GLY A 75 -5.40 6.89 2.32
CA GLY A 75 -3.96 6.77 2.52
C GLY A 75 -3.16 7.29 1.32
N THR A 76 -3.68 7.15 0.11
CA THR A 76 -3.01 7.59 -1.12
C THR A 76 -2.93 9.10 -1.22
N ASP A 77 -3.99 9.84 -0.82
CA ASP A 77 -3.97 11.31 -0.73
C ASP A 77 -2.90 11.78 0.26
N ARG A 78 -2.77 11.11 1.42
CA ARG A 78 -1.74 11.38 2.43
C ARG A 78 -0.33 11.16 1.90
N ILE A 79 -0.11 10.07 1.18
CA ILE A 79 1.17 9.76 0.52
C ILE A 79 1.56 10.86 -0.46
N TYR A 80 0.60 11.36 -1.25
CA TYR A 80 0.87 12.40 -2.21
C TYR A 80 1.23 13.73 -1.54
N GLU A 81 0.54 14.13 -0.46
CA GLU A 81 0.96 15.30 0.32
C GLU A 81 2.37 15.14 0.88
N ALA A 82 2.68 13.97 1.48
CA ALA A 82 4.01 13.70 1.99
C ALA A 82 5.07 13.78 0.89
N LEU A 83 4.83 13.20 -0.29
CA LEU A 83 5.71 13.29 -1.45
C LEU A 83 6.00 14.75 -1.85
N LYS A 84 5.00 15.64 -1.77
CA LYS A 84 5.18 17.07 -2.08
C LYS A 84 5.98 17.82 -1.01
N LYS A 85 5.95 17.36 0.23
CA LYS A 85 6.73 17.95 1.34
C LYS A 85 8.17 17.45 1.38
N ILE A 86 8.44 16.28 0.81
CA ILE A 86 9.79 15.69 0.76
C ILE A 86 10.61 16.39 -0.32
N ASP A 87 11.72 17.02 0.07
CA ASP A 87 12.64 17.68 -0.88
C ASP A 87 13.62 16.65 -1.51
N LEU A 88 13.04 15.67 -2.21
CA LEU A 88 13.80 14.68 -2.98
C LEU A 88 13.45 14.80 -4.46
N LYS A 89 14.46 15.01 -5.30
CA LYS A 89 14.29 15.11 -6.76
C LYS A 89 14.50 13.75 -7.44
N GLY A 90 13.81 13.58 -8.58
CA GLY A 90 14.00 12.43 -9.46
C GLY A 90 13.45 11.14 -8.89
N ILE A 91 12.37 11.19 -8.11
CA ILE A 91 11.64 10.00 -7.67
C ILE A 91 10.82 9.47 -8.84
N ASP A 92 11.10 8.23 -9.24
CA ASP A 92 10.41 7.54 -10.33
C ASP A 92 9.24 6.69 -9.81
N LEU A 93 9.45 6.02 -8.67
CA LEU A 93 8.50 5.08 -8.06
C LEU A 93 8.22 5.44 -6.61
N ILE A 94 6.96 5.30 -6.21
CA ILE A 94 6.50 5.46 -4.84
C ILE A 94 5.93 4.12 -4.35
N MET A 95 6.62 3.50 -3.38
CA MET A 95 6.17 2.30 -2.69
C MET A 95 5.28 2.70 -1.51
N ASN A 96 4.03 2.25 -1.53
CA ASN A 96 3.05 2.43 -0.46
C ASN A 96 2.96 1.14 0.36
N LEU A 97 3.48 1.16 1.59
CA LEU A 97 3.35 0.06 2.55
C LEU A 97 2.30 0.43 3.61
N GLN A 98 1.44 -0.54 3.96
CA GLN A 98 0.45 -0.31 5.01
C GLN A 98 1.11 -0.27 6.39
N GLY A 99 0.85 0.80 7.16
CA GLY A 99 1.46 1.04 8.48
C GLY A 99 1.04 0.05 9.58
N ASP A 100 0.22 -0.94 9.25
CA ASP A 100 -0.32 -1.92 10.20
C ASP A 100 0.02 -3.39 9.85
N GLU A 101 0.98 -3.61 8.95
CA GLU A 101 1.43 -4.94 8.52
C GLU A 101 2.91 -5.22 8.93
N PRO A 102 3.20 -5.40 10.23
CA PRO A 102 4.57 -5.59 10.71
C PRO A 102 5.20 -6.93 10.26
N ALA A 103 4.39 -7.88 9.80
CA ALA A 103 4.83 -9.20 9.34
C ALA A 103 5.10 -9.27 7.82
N ILE A 104 5.13 -8.11 7.12
CA ILE A 104 5.40 -8.07 5.69
C ILE A 104 6.74 -8.74 5.35
N ASN A 105 6.76 -9.52 4.27
CA ASN A 105 7.98 -10.12 3.77
C ASN A 105 8.76 -9.09 2.92
N ILE A 106 10.03 -8.91 3.24
CA ILE A 106 10.93 -7.97 2.56
C ILE A 106 11.09 -8.35 1.08
N GLU A 107 11.19 -9.65 0.78
CA GLU A 107 11.33 -10.14 -0.60
C GLU A 107 10.13 -9.76 -1.48
N ASP A 108 8.92 -9.69 -0.91
CA ASP A 108 7.72 -9.27 -1.64
C ASP A 108 7.81 -7.78 -2.03
N ILE A 109 8.32 -6.93 -1.13
CA ILE A 109 8.56 -5.50 -1.41
C ILE A 109 9.59 -5.35 -2.53
N ILE A 110 10.71 -6.06 -2.44
CA ILE A 110 11.80 -6.03 -3.43
C ILE A 110 11.29 -6.56 -4.79
N SER A 111 10.51 -7.65 -4.77
CA SER A 111 9.95 -8.26 -5.98
C SER A 111 9.02 -7.30 -6.72
N LEU A 112 8.09 -6.66 -5.99
CA LEU A 112 7.19 -5.68 -6.58
C LEU A 112 7.96 -4.52 -7.24
N ASN A 113 8.96 -3.97 -6.53
CA ASN A 113 9.79 -2.89 -7.07
C ASN A 113 10.52 -3.30 -8.36
N LYS A 114 11.13 -4.50 -8.39
CA LYS A 114 11.79 -5.04 -9.59
C LYS A 114 10.83 -5.22 -10.76
N LYS A 115 9.61 -5.73 -10.50
CA LYS A 115 8.57 -5.90 -11.52
C LYS A 115 8.15 -4.56 -12.11
N MET A 116 7.93 -3.54 -11.27
CA MET A 116 7.59 -2.19 -11.72
C MET A 116 8.68 -1.55 -12.60
N ILE A 117 9.95 -1.70 -12.21
CA ILE A 117 11.08 -1.21 -13.01
C ILE A 117 11.12 -1.87 -14.39
N ASN A 118 10.96 -3.21 -14.43
CA ASN A 118 11.11 -3.99 -15.66
C ASN A 118 9.93 -3.83 -16.61
N SER A 119 8.69 -3.81 -16.08
CA SER A 119 7.46 -3.69 -16.89
C SER A 119 7.14 -2.26 -17.29
N LYS A 120 7.71 -1.26 -16.60
CA LYS A 120 7.32 0.16 -16.69
C LYS A 120 5.82 0.38 -16.45
N SER A 121 5.20 -0.50 -15.64
CA SER A 121 3.80 -0.39 -15.28
C SER A 121 3.54 0.89 -14.49
N ARG A 122 2.34 1.40 -14.59
CA ARG A 122 1.95 2.64 -13.92
C ARG A 122 1.65 2.44 -12.43
N ILE A 123 0.94 1.34 -12.12
CA ILE A 123 0.55 0.93 -10.77
C ILE A 123 0.74 -0.58 -10.68
N GLY A 124 1.38 -1.04 -9.61
CA GLY A 124 1.52 -2.46 -9.30
C GLY A 124 1.07 -2.74 -7.87
N THR A 125 0.61 -3.96 -7.63
CA THR A 125 0.24 -4.46 -6.29
C THR A 125 0.60 -5.92 -6.15
N LEU A 126 0.38 -6.49 -4.96
CA LEU A 126 0.71 -7.87 -4.67
C LEU A 126 -0.54 -8.76 -4.59
N ALA A 127 -0.37 -10.01 -4.96
CA ALA A 127 -1.40 -11.03 -4.86
C ALA A 127 -0.80 -12.37 -4.43
N ALA A 128 -1.55 -13.15 -3.64
CA ALA A 128 -1.17 -14.47 -3.16
C ALA A 128 -2.24 -15.50 -3.51
N LYS A 129 -1.83 -16.76 -3.68
CA LYS A 129 -2.78 -17.87 -3.86
C LYS A 129 -3.69 -18.00 -2.63
N ILE A 130 -4.99 -18.16 -2.87
CA ILE A 130 -5.97 -18.43 -1.83
C ILE A 130 -5.78 -19.90 -1.37
N LYS A 131 -5.45 -20.08 -0.10
CA LYS A 131 -5.18 -21.41 0.48
C LYS A 131 -6.47 -22.10 0.93
N ASP A 132 -7.40 -21.36 1.54
CA ASP A 132 -8.71 -21.88 1.95
C ASP A 132 -9.81 -21.27 1.08
N PHE A 133 -10.59 -22.09 0.41
CA PHE A 133 -11.70 -21.65 -0.44
C PHE A 133 -12.82 -20.92 0.34
N LYS A 134 -12.88 -21.06 1.68
CA LYS A 134 -13.78 -20.27 2.52
C LYS A 134 -13.46 -18.77 2.42
N ASP A 135 -12.20 -18.44 2.18
CA ASP A 135 -11.75 -17.05 2.04
C ASP A 135 -12.36 -16.35 0.82
N LEU A 136 -12.82 -17.09 -0.20
CA LEU A 136 -13.54 -16.53 -1.34
C LEU A 136 -14.83 -15.79 -0.92
N LYS A 137 -15.50 -16.26 0.14
CA LYS A 137 -16.73 -15.66 0.68
C LYS A 137 -16.49 -14.73 1.87
N ASN A 138 -15.25 -14.62 2.36
CA ASN A 138 -14.91 -13.73 3.45
C ASN A 138 -14.73 -12.29 2.93
N GLU A 139 -15.69 -11.42 3.20
CA GLU A 139 -15.68 -10.02 2.72
C GLU A 139 -14.56 -9.16 3.31
N ASN A 140 -13.92 -9.59 4.40
CA ASN A 140 -12.76 -8.91 4.98
C ASN A 140 -11.47 -9.15 4.16
N ILE A 141 -11.45 -10.19 3.35
CA ILE A 141 -10.35 -10.52 2.46
C ILE A 141 -10.69 -10.00 1.06
N VAL A 142 -9.98 -9.01 0.59
CA VAL A 142 -10.13 -8.51 -0.77
C VAL A 142 -9.49 -9.50 -1.75
N LYS A 143 -10.15 -9.76 -2.87
CA LYS A 143 -9.63 -10.59 -3.94
C LYS A 143 -9.35 -9.74 -5.16
N VAL A 144 -8.31 -10.11 -5.90
CA VAL A 144 -8.02 -9.59 -7.23
C VAL A 144 -8.27 -10.69 -8.26
N ILE A 145 -8.95 -10.34 -9.34
CA ILE A 145 -9.09 -11.18 -10.53
C ILE A 145 -8.12 -10.65 -11.58
N THR A 146 -7.29 -11.53 -12.12
CA THR A 146 -6.26 -11.18 -13.11
C THR A 146 -6.63 -11.66 -14.51
N GLU A 147 -6.02 -11.09 -15.55
CA GLU A 147 -6.24 -11.53 -16.93
C GLU A 147 -5.68 -12.92 -17.19
N LYS A 148 -4.49 -13.20 -16.62
CA LYS A 148 -3.78 -14.46 -16.76
C LYS A 148 -3.52 -15.07 -15.41
N ASN A 149 -3.29 -16.39 -15.38
CA ASN A 149 -2.88 -17.08 -14.17
C ASN A 149 -1.48 -16.63 -13.74
N LEU A 150 -1.28 -16.42 -12.42
CA LEU A 150 0.02 -16.02 -11.85
C LEU A 150 1.13 -17.06 -12.05
N ASP A 151 0.80 -18.31 -12.33
CA ASP A 151 1.81 -19.34 -12.66
C ASP A 151 2.36 -19.16 -14.08
N ASN A 152 1.56 -18.58 -15.00
CA ASN A 152 1.94 -18.34 -16.39
C ASN A 152 2.51 -16.94 -16.61
N ASP A 153 2.06 -15.98 -15.82
CA ASP A 153 2.54 -14.60 -15.86
C ASP A 153 2.60 -14.07 -14.40
N GLN A 154 3.80 -13.80 -13.95
CA GLN A 154 4.03 -13.35 -12.56
C GLN A 154 3.68 -11.87 -12.32
N PHE A 155 3.24 -11.14 -13.36
CA PHE A 155 2.81 -9.75 -13.23
C PHE A 155 1.70 -9.42 -14.22
N PRO A 156 0.59 -10.20 -14.23
CA PRO A 156 -0.53 -9.98 -15.14
C PRO A 156 -1.33 -8.74 -14.74
N GLU A 157 -2.11 -8.22 -15.68
CA GLU A 157 -3.03 -7.13 -15.40
C GLU A 157 -4.17 -7.57 -14.48
N ALA A 158 -4.53 -6.69 -13.54
CA ALA A 158 -5.71 -6.85 -12.71
C ALA A 158 -6.97 -6.43 -13.50
N LYS A 159 -7.95 -7.32 -13.59
CA LYS A 159 -9.25 -7.02 -14.20
C LYS A 159 -10.19 -6.31 -13.25
N THR A 160 -10.22 -6.74 -12.00
CA THR A 160 -11.07 -6.15 -10.98
C THR A 160 -10.67 -6.59 -9.58
N PHE A 161 -11.19 -5.89 -8.58
CA PHE A 161 -11.08 -6.23 -7.17
C PHE A 161 -12.47 -6.42 -6.58
N ILE A 162 -12.64 -7.48 -5.79
CA ILE A 162 -13.94 -7.86 -5.21
C ILE A 162 -13.79 -8.36 -3.78
N ARG A 163 -14.90 -8.31 -3.00
CA ARG A 163 -14.92 -8.84 -1.64
C ARG A 163 -15.48 -10.25 -1.54
N ASN A 164 -16.29 -10.68 -2.50
CA ASN A 164 -16.95 -11.98 -2.47
C ASN A 164 -16.94 -12.59 -3.88
N SER A 165 -16.68 -13.89 -3.99
CA SER A 165 -16.70 -14.63 -5.25
C SER A 165 -17.17 -16.06 -5.08
N SER A 166 -17.87 -16.56 -6.08
CA SER A 166 -18.11 -17.99 -6.29
C SER A 166 -17.19 -18.59 -7.37
N ASN A 167 -16.54 -17.73 -8.17
CA ASN A 167 -15.56 -18.14 -9.18
C ASN A 167 -14.21 -18.43 -8.54
N LYS A 168 -13.44 -19.36 -9.13
CA LYS A 168 -12.11 -19.78 -8.68
C LYS A 168 -11.01 -19.49 -9.70
N ASP A 169 -11.37 -19.04 -10.89
CA ASP A 169 -10.41 -18.88 -11.98
C ASP A 169 -9.72 -17.53 -11.90
N ASN A 170 -8.39 -17.55 -11.95
CA ASN A 170 -7.52 -16.36 -11.90
C ASN A 170 -7.85 -15.39 -10.76
N ILE A 171 -8.29 -15.92 -9.62
CA ILE A 171 -8.63 -15.17 -8.42
C ILE A 171 -7.62 -15.41 -7.32
N TYR A 172 -7.16 -14.32 -6.70
CA TYR A 172 -6.08 -14.33 -5.70
C TYR A 172 -6.43 -13.43 -4.52
N HIS A 173 -5.84 -13.72 -3.35
CA HIS A 173 -5.87 -12.81 -2.22
C HIS A 173 -5.06 -11.56 -2.56
N HIS A 174 -5.70 -10.41 -2.57
CA HIS A 174 -5.03 -9.13 -2.77
C HIS A 174 -4.31 -8.70 -1.49
N ILE A 175 -3.04 -8.34 -1.62
CA ILE A 175 -2.23 -7.78 -0.53
C ILE A 175 -2.08 -6.29 -0.78
N GLY A 176 -2.51 -5.46 0.18
CA GLY A 176 -2.70 -4.01 0.05
C GLY A 176 -1.43 -3.16 -0.06
N ILE A 177 -0.37 -3.70 -0.66
CA ILE A 177 0.87 -2.99 -0.94
C ILE A 177 0.83 -2.53 -2.39
N TYR A 178 1.21 -1.27 -2.62
CA TYR A 178 1.21 -0.70 -3.96
C TYR A 178 2.54 -0.05 -4.30
N CYS A 179 2.88 -0.09 -5.56
CA CYS A 179 3.95 0.71 -6.13
C CYS A 179 3.38 1.53 -7.29
N TYR A 180 3.51 2.83 -7.22
CA TYR A 180 3.06 3.78 -8.24
C TYR A 180 4.26 4.35 -8.98
N SER A 181 4.15 4.57 -10.30
CA SER A 181 5.02 5.59 -10.90
C SER A 181 4.63 6.97 -10.36
N SER A 182 5.58 7.90 -10.27
CA SER A 182 5.31 9.24 -9.74
C SER A 182 4.21 9.96 -10.53
N VAL A 183 4.17 9.76 -11.85
CA VAL A 183 3.13 10.30 -12.73
C VAL A 183 1.77 9.66 -12.41
N ALA A 184 1.72 8.34 -12.25
CA ALA A 184 0.47 7.64 -11.95
C ALA A 184 -0.10 8.03 -10.59
N LEU A 185 0.73 8.24 -9.57
CA LEU A 185 0.27 8.72 -8.26
C LEU A 185 -0.34 10.11 -8.37
N GLU A 186 0.32 11.04 -9.09
CA GLU A 186 -0.20 12.39 -9.29
C GLU A 186 -1.53 12.41 -10.06
N GLU A 187 -1.68 11.55 -11.05
CA GLU A 187 -2.94 11.41 -11.79
C GLU A 187 -4.03 10.79 -10.92
N PHE A 188 -3.70 9.71 -10.20
CA PHE A 188 -4.65 8.99 -9.34
C PHE A 188 -5.35 9.88 -8.33
N VAL A 189 -4.60 10.76 -7.63
CA VAL A 189 -5.18 11.65 -6.61
C VAL A 189 -6.06 12.76 -7.19
N LYS A 190 -5.97 13.02 -8.51
CA LYS A 190 -6.84 13.96 -9.22
C LYS A 190 -8.13 13.33 -9.70
N LEU A 191 -8.21 12.00 -9.73
CA LEU A 191 -9.41 11.28 -10.15
C LEU A 191 -10.52 11.41 -9.10
N SER A 192 -11.74 11.61 -9.57
CA SER A 192 -12.92 11.49 -8.72
C SER A 192 -13.14 10.04 -8.31
N GLN A 193 -13.71 9.84 -7.12
CA GLN A 193 -14.09 8.49 -6.69
C GLN A 193 -15.08 7.88 -7.68
N SER A 194 -14.81 6.64 -8.12
CA SER A 194 -15.71 5.92 -8.99
C SER A 194 -16.91 5.34 -8.23
N GLN A 195 -18.01 5.07 -8.94
CA GLN A 195 -19.19 4.42 -8.34
C GLN A 195 -18.85 3.03 -7.79
N ASN A 196 -17.98 2.28 -8.47
CA ASN A 196 -17.53 0.97 -8.02
C ASN A 196 -16.65 1.06 -6.77
N GLU A 197 -15.74 2.05 -6.70
CA GLU A 197 -14.94 2.34 -5.51
C GLU A 197 -15.83 2.58 -4.29
N ILE A 198 -16.82 3.48 -4.43
CA ILE A 198 -17.73 3.86 -3.35
C ILE A 198 -18.57 2.66 -2.89
N LYS A 199 -19.17 1.95 -3.84
CA LYS A 199 -20.05 0.80 -3.59
C LYS A 199 -19.32 -0.33 -2.87
N ASN A 200 -18.10 -0.66 -3.31
CA ASN A 200 -17.32 -1.78 -2.79
C ASN A 200 -16.37 -1.38 -1.65
N ARG A 201 -16.19 -0.08 -1.40
CA ARG A 201 -15.18 0.47 -0.47
C ARG A 201 -13.78 -0.06 -0.78
N LEU A 202 -13.38 0.03 -2.06
CA LEU A 202 -12.11 -0.44 -2.60
C LEU A 202 -11.49 0.68 -3.45
N GLU A 203 -10.56 1.43 -2.86
CA GLU A 203 -9.93 2.60 -3.47
C GLU A 203 -9.27 2.28 -4.83
N GLN A 204 -8.68 1.10 -4.96
CA GLN A 204 -7.97 0.67 -6.17
C GLN A 204 -8.88 0.52 -7.40
N LEU A 205 -10.19 0.40 -7.23
CA LEU A 205 -11.14 0.38 -8.35
C LEU A 205 -11.17 1.72 -9.09
N ARG A 206 -10.82 2.83 -8.41
CA ARG A 206 -10.69 4.14 -9.04
C ARG A 206 -9.73 4.10 -10.24
N ALA A 207 -8.61 3.40 -10.11
CA ALA A 207 -7.62 3.29 -11.17
C ALA A 207 -8.11 2.44 -12.36
N LEU A 208 -8.97 1.45 -12.12
CA LEU A 208 -9.49 0.57 -13.17
C LEU A 208 -10.70 1.18 -13.89
N ASP A 209 -11.42 2.06 -13.22
CA ASP A 209 -12.65 2.67 -13.75
C ASP A 209 -12.37 3.98 -14.54
N ASN A 210 -11.13 4.52 -14.50
CA ASN A 210 -10.69 5.75 -15.16
C ASN A 210 -9.45 5.49 -16.03
#